data_ef671df7d9c1d0ae66e86ef13edcc00a
#
_entry.id   ef671df7d9c1d0ae66e86ef13edcc00a
#
_cell.length_a   1.000
_cell.length_b   1.000
_cell.length_c   1.000
_cell.angle_alpha   90.00
_cell.angle_beta   90.00
_cell.angle_gamma   90.00
#
_symmetry.space_group_name_H-M   'P 1'
#
loop_
_entity.id
_entity.type
_entity.pdbx_description
1 polymer ?
#
loop_
_entity_poly.entity_id
_entity_poly.type
_entity_poly.pdbx_seq_one_letter_code
_entity_poly.pdbx_strand_id
1 'polypeptide(L)'
;MNKYWPIIVGVILVIFISLALVASQSKQAKPPVMQKETVESLMQPTTSNSTSDKTGTLPLTIVQPQNGVTVKSAQIQVIGKTAPNAEIFVNDKETVADAKGNFSVAFTLEDGENYILVGANDAKGNFAEQELSVTYSNGQ
;
A
#
# COMPACT_ATOMS: atom_id res chain seq x y z
N MET A 1 32.97 26.32 9.83
CA MET A 1 33.25 24.88 9.86
C MET A 1 32.70 24.35 11.16
N ASN A 2 31.68 23.44 11.09
CA ASN A 2 30.99 22.95 12.28
C ASN A 2 31.90 22.06 13.14
N LYS A 3 32.04 22.42 14.40
CA LYS A 3 32.84 21.75 15.42
C LYS A 3 32.50 20.25 15.61
N TYR A 4 31.32 19.82 15.13
CA TYR A 4 30.81 18.46 15.26
C TYR A 4 31.03 17.56 14.04
N TRP A 5 31.61 18.12 12.96
CA TRP A 5 31.90 17.38 11.72
C TRP A 5 32.70 16.08 11.92
N PRO A 6 33.80 16.06 12.71
CA PRO A 6 34.57 14.82 12.91
C PRO A 6 33.81 13.75 13.70
N ILE A 7 32.88 14.15 14.57
CA ILE A 7 32.08 13.21 15.37
C ILE A 7 31.03 12.52 14.49
N ILE A 8 30.41 13.25 13.59
CA ILE A 8 29.40 12.73 12.65
C ILE A 8 30.03 11.73 11.67
N VAL A 9 31.22 12.04 11.15
CA VAL A 9 31.97 11.14 10.26
C VAL A 9 32.37 9.85 10.98
N GLY A 10 32.79 9.94 12.25
CA GLY A 10 33.15 8.76 13.06
C GLY A 10 31.99 7.81 13.32
N VAL A 11 30.79 8.35 13.62
CA VAL A 11 29.59 7.56 13.88
C VAL A 11 29.10 6.84 12.61
N ILE A 12 29.15 7.49 11.45
CA ILE A 12 28.78 6.88 10.16
C ILE A 12 29.72 5.73 9.81
N LEU A 13 31.02 5.88 10.06
CA LEU A 13 32.02 4.86 9.74
C LEU A 13 31.86 3.60 10.63
N VAL A 14 31.47 3.76 11.89
CA VAL A 14 31.18 2.63 12.80
C VAL A 14 29.92 1.86 12.37
N ILE A 15 28.90 2.55 11.86
CA ILE A 15 27.67 1.91 11.37
C ILE A 15 27.94 1.08 10.10
N PHE A 16 28.82 1.53 9.20
CA PHE A 16 29.19 0.78 8.01
C PHE A 16 30.02 -0.46 8.28
N ILE A 17 30.87 -0.44 9.32
CA ILE A 17 31.69 -1.61 9.69
C ILE A 17 30.85 -2.71 10.36
N SER A 18 29.79 -2.35 11.11
CA SER A 18 28.89 -3.34 11.74
C SER A 18 27.95 -4.04 10.75
N LEU A 19 27.68 -3.46 9.58
CA LEU A 19 26.83 -4.06 8.55
C LEU A 19 27.57 -5.06 7.65
N ALA A 20 28.88 -5.06 7.64
CA ALA A 20 29.71 -5.93 6.78
C ALA A 20 29.99 -7.34 7.37
N LEU A 21 29.61 -7.61 8.61
CA LEU A 21 29.97 -8.86 9.32
C LEU A 21 28.85 -9.92 9.39
N VAL A 22 27.67 -9.68 8.77
CA VAL A 22 26.53 -10.62 8.80
C VAL A 22 26.36 -11.42 7.50
N ALA A 23 27.19 -11.22 6.49
CA ALA A 23 27.09 -11.89 5.21
C ALA A 23 28.14 -13.01 5.03
N SER A 24 28.07 -14.07 5.82
CA SER A 24 28.82 -15.30 5.49
C SER A 24 28.33 -16.51 6.30
N GLN A 25 27.22 -17.13 5.88
CA GLN A 25 26.92 -18.55 6.09
C GLN A 25 25.77 -18.97 5.15
N SER A 26 26.07 -19.18 3.89
CA SER A 26 25.16 -19.94 2.99
C SER A 26 25.73 -21.36 2.85
N LYS A 27 25.22 -22.31 3.60
CA LYS A 27 25.41 -23.73 3.31
C LYS A 27 24.59 -24.13 2.10
N GLN A 28 25.29 -24.51 1.03
CA GLN A 28 24.74 -25.19 -0.15
C GLN A 28 24.04 -26.48 0.25
N ALA A 29 22.79 -26.63 -0.08
CA ALA A 29 22.09 -27.90 -0.15
C ALA A 29 21.90 -28.30 -1.62
N LYS A 30 22.40 -29.47 -1.92
CA LYS A 30 22.43 -30.20 -3.20
C LYS A 30 21.02 -30.46 -3.74
N PRO A 31 20.73 -30.34 -5.04
CA PRO A 31 19.44 -30.66 -5.59
C PRO A 31 19.19 -32.16 -5.67
N PRO A 32 18.01 -32.67 -5.35
CA PRO A 32 17.64 -34.05 -5.64
C PRO A 32 17.16 -34.22 -7.08
N VAL A 33 17.55 -35.36 -7.60
CA VAL A 33 17.36 -35.94 -8.93
C VAL A 33 15.89 -36.01 -9.35
N MET A 34 15.67 -35.70 -10.63
CA MET A 34 14.49 -35.92 -11.42
C MET A 34 13.99 -37.36 -11.31
N GLN A 35 12.76 -37.59 -10.87
CA GLN A 35 11.97 -38.74 -11.28
C GLN A 35 10.75 -38.26 -12.04
N LYS A 36 10.74 -38.72 -13.28
CA LYS A 36 9.67 -38.56 -14.25
C LYS A 36 8.58 -39.58 -13.88
N GLU A 37 7.48 -39.10 -13.35
CA GLU A 37 6.27 -39.91 -13.25
C GLU A 37 5.12 -39.19 -13.92
N THR A 38 4.68 -39.80 -15.02
CA THR A 38 3.50 -39.50 -15.80
C THR A 38 2.26 -39.87 -14.99
N VAL A 39 1.44 -38.89 -14.68
CA VAL A 39 0.01 -39.11 -14.44
C VAL A 39 -0.78 -37.90 -14.91
N GLU A 40 -1.39 -38.11 -16.03
CA GLU A 40 -2.59 -37.48 -16.51
C GLU A 40 -3.67 -37.61 -15.45
N SER A 41 -4.29 -36.53 -15.00
CA SER A 41 -5.74 -36.44 -14.71
C SER A 41 -6.09 -35.28 -13.78
N LEU A 42 -7.10 -34.55 -14.23
CA LEU A 42 -7.99 -33.67 -13.47
C LEU A 42 -7.50 -32.24 -13.15
N MET A 43 -7.80 -31.36 -14.11
CA MET A 43 -8.11 -29.96 -13.85
C MET A 43 -9.21 -29.89 -12.77
N GLN A 44 -8.82 -29.53 -11.57
CA GLN A 44 -9.71 -29.01 -10.56
C GLN A 44 -9.30 -27.57 -10.31
N PRO A 45 -10.17 -26.58 -10.53
CA PRO A 45 -9.86 -25.23 -10.10
C PRO A 45 -9.79 -25.26 -8.58
N THR A 46 -8.57 -25.17 -8.04
CA THR A 46 -8.39 -24.89 -6.63
C THR A 46 -8.93 -23.47 -6.40
N THR A 47 -10.18 -23.42 -5.99
CA THR A 47 -10.74 -22.29 -5.29
C THR A 47 -9.82 -22.04 -4.09
N SER A 48 -8.98 -21.01 -4.18
CA SER A 48 -8.28 -20.48 -3.03
C SER A 48 -9.36 -20.04 -2.05
N ASN A 49 -9.70 -20.89 -1.11
CA ASN A 49 -10.39 -20.49 0.10
C ASN A 49 -9.43 -19.56 0.84
N SER A 50 -9.45 -18.29 0.50
CA SER A 50 -9.10 -17.26 1.46
C SER A 50 -10.05 -17.45 2.63
N THR A 51 -9.54 -18.05 3.70
CA THR A 51 -10.20 -18.02 5.00
C THR A 51 -10.35 -16.56 5.35
N SER A 52 -11.51 -15.99 5.01
CA SER A 52 -11.97 -14.74 5.58
C SER A 52 -12.17 -15.04 7.06
N ASP A 53 -11.14 -14.79 7.88
CA ASP A 53 -11.39 -14.43 9.26
C ASP A 53 -12.49 -13.37 9.22
N LYS A 54 -13.51 -13.55 10.05
CA LYS A 54 -14.61 -12.60 10.25
C LYS A 54 -14.08 -11.27 10.81
N THR A 55 -13.28 -10.57 10.04
CA THR A 55 -13.03 -9.15 10.20
C THR A 55 -14.34 -8.48 9.81
N GLY A 56 -14.96 -7.75 10.71
CA GLY A 56 -16.21 -7.07 10.44
C GLY A 56 -16.02 -6.13 9.22
N THR A 57 -17.00 -6.06 8.35
CA THR A 57 -16.92 -5.18 7.17
C THR A 57 -16.93 -3.72 7.63
N LEU A 58 -15.82 -3.00 7.41
CA LEU A 58 -15.75 -1.57 7.65
C LEU A 58 -16.48 -0.84 6.51
N PRO A 59 -17.44 0.07 6.77
CA PRO A 59 -18.04 0.86 5.72
C PRO A 59 -16.99 1.83 5.15
N LEU A 60 -16.83 1.86 3.82
CA LEU A 60 -16.01 2.84 3.11
C LEU A 60 -16.79 3.32 1.88
N THR A 61 -16.97 4.63 1.77
CA THR A 61 -17.62 5.25 0.62
C THR A 61 -16.84 6.47 0.18
N ILE A 62 -16.45 6.51 -1.09
CA ILE A 62 -15.80 7.68 -1.69
C ILE A 62 -16.87 8.55 -2.30
N VAL A 63 -16.90 9.82 -1.90
CA VAL A 63 -17.85 10.83 -2.39
C VAL A 63 -17.25 11.58 -3.58
N GLN A 64 -15.94 11.87 -3.54
CA GLN A 64 -15.19 12.52 -4.60
C GLN A 64 -13.74 12.01 -4.60
N PRO A 65 -13.14 11.90 -5.81
CA PRO A 65 -13.75 11.99 -7.12
C PRO A 65 -14.66 10.77 -7.41
N GLN A 66 -15.50 10.86 -8.42
CA GLN A 66 -16.21 9.68 -8.92
C GLN A 66 -15.26 8.81 -9.74
N ASN A 67 -15.44 7.50 -9.66
CA ASN A 67 -14.65 6.55 -10.43
C ASN A 67 -14.82 6.78 -11.95
N GLY A 68 -13.71 6.80 -12.70
CA GLY A 68 -13.68 7.01 -14.13
C GLY A 68 -13.87 8.47 -14.58
N VAL A 69 -13.85 9.45 -13.66
CA VAL A 69 -14.03 10.85 -14.02
C VAL A 69 -12.77 11.44 -14.69
N THR A 70 -13.00 12.36 -15.64
CA THR A 70 -11.93 13.20 -16.20
C THR A 70 -11.97 14.59 -15.56
N VAL A 71 -10.84 15.05 -15.07
CA VAL A 71 -10.68 16.36 -14.41
C VAL A 71 -9.66 17.22 -15.16
N LYS A 72 -9.80 18.55 -15.02
CA LYS A 72 -8.88 19.54 -15.63
C LYS A 72 -7.87 20.13 -14.63
N SER A 73 -7.92 19.72 -13.39
CA SER A 73 -6.97 20.14 -12.35
C SER A 73 -6.14 18.94 -11.90
N ALA A 74 -4.83 19.10 -11.85
CA ALA A 74 -3.94 18.11 -11.27
C ALA A 74 -4.15 17.95 -9.76
N GLN A 75 -4.60 19.01 -9.07
CA GLN A 75 -4.89 18.94 -7.64
C GLN A 75 -6.37 18.66 -7.42
N ILE A 76 -6.65 17.60 -6.69
CA ILE A 76 -8.00 17.16 -6.32
C ILE A 76 -8.09 16.91 -4.82
N GLN A 77 -9.30 16.76 -4.32
CA GLN A 77 -9.57 16.26 -2.98
C GLN A 77 -10.21 14.87 -3.08
N VAL A 78 -9.63 13.90 -2.41
CA VAL A 78 -10.28 12.60 -2.18
C VAL A 78 -11.11 12.73 -0.91
N ILE A 79 -12.42 12.73 -1.07
CA ILE A 79 -13.39 12.93 0.03
C ILE A 79 -14.21 11.66 0.17
N GLY A 80 -14.37 11.20 1.40
CA GLY A 80 -15.13 9.99 1.67
C GLY A 80 -15.67 9.92 3.09
N LYS A 81 -16.29 8.77 3.36
CA LYS A 81 -16.88 8.47 4.65
C LYS A 81 -16.62 7.02 5.03
N THR A 82 -16.29 6.80 6.30
CA THR A 82 -16.04 5.50 6.91
C THR A 82 -16.49 5.47 8.36
N ALA A 83 -15.96 4.57 9.19
CA ALA A 83 -16.19 4.59 10.64
C ALA A 83 -15.50 5.80 11.29
N PRO A 84 -16.07 6.33 12.39
CA PRO A 84 -15.42 7.39 13.17
C PRO A 84 -14.03 7.02 13.65
N ASN A 85 -13.08 7.96 13.52
CA ASN A 85 -11.69 7.81 13.93
C ASN A 85 -10.92 6.65 13.27
N ALA A 86 -11.39 6.14 12.14
CA ALA A 86 -10.66 5.15 11.36
C ALA A 86 -9.42 5.78 10.72
N GLU A 87 -8.34 5.03 10.63
CA GLU A 87 -7.15 5.39 9.85
C GLU A 87 -7.46 5.26 8.36
N ILE A 88 -7.06 6.24 7.58
CA ILE A 88 -7.29 6.32 6.13
C ILE A 88 -5.97 6.38 5.41
N PHE A 89 -5.85 5.58 4.37
CA PHE A 89 -4.72 5.54 3.46
C PHE A 89 -5.20 5.92 2.05
N VAL A 90 -4.52 6.86 1.42
CA VAL A 90 -4.77 7.24 0.02
C VAL A 90 -3.43 7.17 -0.70
N ASN A 91 -3.14 6.03 -1.36
CA ASN A 91 -1.83 5.66 -1.88
C ASN A 91 -0.77 5.75 -0.75
N ASP A 92 0.14 6.73 -0.83
CA ASP A 92 1.23 6.99 0.10
C ASP A 92 0.88 8.00 1.22
N LYS A 93 -0.36 8.48 1.28
CA LYS A 93 -0.82 9.48 2.25
C LYS A 93 -1.71 8.85 3.31
N GLU A 94 -1.53 9.31 4.54
CA GLU A 94 -2.29 8.85 5.70
C GLU A 94 -3.03 10.02 6.36
N THR A 95 -4.21 9.73 6.89
CA THR A 95 -5.01 10.65 7.71
C THR A 95 -5.94 9.84 8.64
N VAL A 96 -6.75 10.54 9.41
CA VAL A 96 -7.76 9.93 10.30
C VAL A 96 -9.11 10.55 9.99
N ALA A 97 -10.14 9.71 9.90
CA ALA A 97 -11.52 10.18 9.75
C ALA A 97 -11.97 10.95 11.04
N ASP A 98 -12.79 11.94 10.85
CA ASP A 98 -13.34 12.71 11.98
C ASP A 98 -14.30 11.88 12.85
N ALA A 99 -14.82 12.48 13.93
CA ALA A 99 -15.78 11.83 14.84
C ALA A 99 -17.11 11.46 14.17
N LYS A 100 -17.37 11.92 12.94
CA LYS A 100 -18.54 11.57 12.11
C LYS A 100 -18.19 10.59 11.00
N GLY A 101 -16.91 10.19 10.92
CA GLY A 101 -16.38 9.28 9.89
C GLY A 101 -16.05 9.93 8.56
N ASN A 102 -16.02 11.27 8.45
CA ASN A 102 -15.65 11.93 7.21
C ASN A 102 -14.13 12.10 7.12
N PHE A 103 -13.61 12.04 5.91
CA PHE A 103 -12.20 12.33 5.63
C PHE A 103 -12.04 13.12 4.32
N SER A 104 -10.94 13.85 4.21
CA SER A 104 -10.56 14.58 3.01
C SER A 104 -9.04 14.62 2.90
N VAL A 105 -8.51 14.15 1.76
CA VAL A 105 -7.08 14.07 1.47
C VAL A 105 -6.78 14.80 0.17
N ALA A 106 -5.86 15.76 0.21
CA ALA A 106 -5.37 16.41 -1.01
C ALA A 106 -4.49 15.42 -1.80
N PHE A 107 -4.79 15.23 -3.07
CA PHE A 107 -4.07 14.34 -3.96
C PHE A 107 -3.65 15.08 -5.23
N THR A 108 -2.45 14.78 -5.74
CA THR A 108 -1.93 15.37 -6.97
C THR A 108 -1.87 14.29 -8.04
N LEU A 109 -2.57 14.51 -9.14
CA LEU A 109 -2.63 13.62 -10.29
C LEU A 109 -1.46 13.88 -11.24
N GLU A 110 -0.99 12.82 -11.88
CA GLU A 110 -0.13 12.90 -13.06
C GLU A 110 -0.99 13.07 -14.33
N ASP A 111 -0.39 13.57 -15.42
CA ASP A 111 -1.11 13.69 -16.70
C ASP A 111 -1.51 12.31 -17.21
N GLY A 112 -2.77 12.18 -17.63
CA GLY A 112 -3.36 10.91 -18.05
C GLY A 112 -4.15 10.21 -16.97
N GLU A 113 -4.21 8.88 -17.04
CA GLU A 113 -4.99 8.03 -16.11
C GLU A 113 -4.20 7.76 -14.83
N ASN A 114 -4.86 7.97 -13.68
CA ASN A 114 -4.33 7.73 -12.34
C ASN A 114 -5.20 6.71 -11.61
N TYR A 115 -4.56 5.78 -10.90
CA TYR A 115 -5.23 4.84 -10.01
C TYR A 115 -5.00 5.26 -8.56
N ILE A 116 -6.08 5.45 -7.83
CA ILE A 116 -6.07 5.90 -6.43
C ILE A 116 -6.65 4.79 -5.58
N LEU A 117 -5.82 4.18 -4.76
CA LEU A 117 -6.22 3.19 -3.77
C LEU A 117 -6.55 3.90 -2.47
N VAL A 118 -7.76 3.71 -1.97
CA VAL A 118 -8.22 4.25 -0.68
C VAL A 118 -8.48 3.10 0.26
N GLY A 119 -7.72 3.02 1.35
CA GLY A 119 -7.90 2.05 2.43
C GLY A 119 -8.43 2.72 3.69
N ALA A 120 -9.16 1.98 4.50
CA ALA A 120 -9.58 2.37 5.82
C ALA A 120 -9.38 1.23 6.82
N ASN A 121 -8.91 1.54 8.02
CA ASN A 121 -8.69 0.58 9.11
C ASN A 121 -9.23 1.16 10.42
N ASP A 122 -10.01 0.39 11.18
CA ASP A 122 -10.50 0.81 12.49
C ASP A 122 -9.67 0.21 13.64
N ALA A 123 -9.87 0.73 14.86
CA ALA A 123 -9.17 0.26 16.05
C ALA A 123 -9.46 -1.21 16.43
N LYS A 124 -10.44 -1.84 15.79
CA LYS A 124 -10.78 -3.26 15.98
C LYS A 124 -10.09 -4.16 14.95
N GLY A 125 -9.33 -3.57 14.01
CA GLY A 125 -8.67 -4.29 12.92
C GLY A 125 -9.60 -4.62 11.75
N ASN A 126 -10.79 -4.01 11.65
CA ASN A 126 -11.61 -4.11 10.45
C ASN A 126 -10.99 -3.24 9.35
N PHE A 127 -10.96 -3.77 8.14
CA PHE A 127 -10.36 -3.12 6.98
C PHE A 127 -11.34 -3.06 5.81
N ALA A 128 -11.26 -1.99 5.02
CA ALA A 128 -11.92 -1.86 3.74
C ALA A 128 -11.01 -1.11 2.76
N GLU A 129 -11.11 -1.43 1.48
CA GLU A 129 -10.40 -0.69 0.43
C GLU A 129 -11.29 -0.47 -0.79
N GLN A 130 -10.99 0.56 -1.54
CA GLN A 130 -11.64 0.91 -2.79
C GLN A 130 -10.64 1.55 -3.74
N GLU A 131 -10.56 1.08 -4.97
CA GLU A 131 -9.76 1.68 -6.05
C GLU A 131 -10.64 2.58 -6.92
N LEU A 132 -10.07 3.71 -7.34
CA LEU A 132 -10.67 4.68 -8.25
C LEU A 132 -9.71 4.92 -9.42
N SER A 133 -10.28 5.03 -10.63
CA SER A 133 -9.58 5.56 -11.81
C SER A 133 -10.01 7.03 -12.02
N VAL A 134 -9.03 7.92 -12.19
CA VAL A 134 -9.25 9.35 -12.46
C VAL A 134 -8.32 9.80 -13.58
N THR A 135 -8.86 10.34 -14.64
CA THR A 135 -8.06 10.90 -15.74
C THR A 135 -7.85 12.40 -15.52
N TYR A 136 -6.61 12.83 -15.45
CA TYR A 136 -6.26 14.25 -15.54
C TYR A 136 -5.91 14.59 -16.98
N SER A 137 -6.55 15.63 -17.53
CA SER A 137 -6.24 16.17 -18.86
C SER A 137 -6.21 17.68 -18.79
N ASN A 138 -5.03 18.25 -19.02
CA ASN A 138 -4.81 19.70 -19.01
C ASN A 138 -5.41 20.42 -20.23
N GLY A 139 -6.04 19.70 -21.17
CA GLY A 139 -6.79 20.28 -22.28
C GLY A 139 -5.92 20.86 -23.42
N GLN A 140 -4.71 20.30 -23.61
CA GLN A 140 -3.90 20.59 -24.82
C GLN A 140 -4.35 19.72 -25.99
#